data_50bb3427f49312ee79c0a744c427177d
#
_entry.id   50bb3427f49312ee79c0a744c427177d
#
_cell.length_a   1.000
_cell.length_b   1.000
_cell.length_c   1.000
_cell.angle_alpha   90.00
_cell.angle_beta   90.00
_cell.angle_gamma   90.00
#
_symmetry.space_group_name_H-M   'P 1'
#
loop_
_entity.id
_entity.type
_entity.pdbx_description
1 polymer ?
#
loop_
_entity_poly.entity_id
_entity_poly.type
_entity_poly.pdbx_seq_one_letter_code
_entity_poly.pdbx_strand_id
1 'polypeptide(L)' 'MRYFGNILVGDGMRFCEIKRGNCRHLLNKELREMAMGNRQPGESASWFVQDLKGRMVFEGQYIPNVGIRYSVFNYQNKKR' A
#
# COMPACT_ATOMS: atom_id res chain seq x y z
N MET A 1 -15.84 6.69 4.33
CA MET A 1 -14.74 5.75 4.08
C MET A 1 -14.88 5.13 2.70
N ARG A 2 -13.87 5.34 1.86
CA ARG A 2 -13.95 4.93 0.44
C ARG A 2 -12.85 3.97 0.04
N TYR A 3 -11.82 3.86 0.85
CA TYR A 3 -10.64 3.04 0.51
C TYR A 3 -10.15 2.27 1.71
N PHE A 4 -9.58 1.12 1.44
CA PHE A 4 -8.90 0.30 2.44
C PHE A 4 -7.43 0.23 2.09
N GLY A 5 -6.60 0.39 3.11
CA GLY A 5 -5.17 0.23 2.96
C GLY A 5 -4.67 -0.93 3.76
N ASN A 6 -3.68 -1.63 3.23
CA ASN A 6 -3.07 -2.78 3.88
C ASN A 6 -1.57 -2.61 3.88
N ILE A 7 -0.94 -3.01 4.98
CA ILE A 7 0.51 -2.95 5.14
C ILE A 7 0.99 -4.34 5.54
N LEU A 8 2.07 -4.77 4.90
CA LEU A 8 2.74 -6.03 5.22
C LEU A 8 4.23 -5.74 5.35
N VAL A 9 4.82 -6.10 6.47
CA VAL A 9 6.24 -5.86 6.71
C VAL A 9 6.93 -7.16 7.09
N GLY A 10 8.03 -7.42 6.44
CA GLY A 10 8.87 -8.57 6.75
C GLY A 10 8.39 -9.85 6.13
N ASP A 11 9.27 -10.82 6.04
CA ASP A 11 8.94 -12.15 5.56
C ASP A 11 8.00 -12.80 6.58
N GLY A 12 7.01 -13.52 6.09
CA GLY A 12 6.04 -14.14 6.96
C GLY A 12 5.09 -13.15 7.59
N MET A 13 5.03 -11.95 7.06
CA MET A 13 4.12 -10.91 7.54
C MET A 13 4.28 -10.64 9.02
N ARG A 14 5.52 -10.32 9.41
CA ARG A 14 5.84 -10.04 10.81
C ARG A 14 4.95 -8.92 11.37
N PHE A 15 4.60 -7.95 10.55
CA PHE A 15 3.72 -6.85 10.92
C PHE A 15 2.70 -6.66 9.82
N CYS A 16 1.43 -6.61 10.20
CA CYS A 16 0.34 -6.34 9.27
C CYS A 16 -0.61 -5.36 9.91
N GLU A 17 -1.15 -4.47 9.10
CA GLU A 17 -2.16 -3.54 9.61
C GLU A 17 -3.07 -3.14 8.47
N ILE A 18 -4.32 -2.81 8.81
CA ILE A 18 -5.31 -2.32 7.88
C ILE A 18 -5.72 -0.92 8.31
N LYS A 19 -5.81 -0.01 7.36
CA LYS A 19 -6.21 1.35 7.62
C LYS A 19 -7.26 1.76 6.61
N ARG A 20 -8.13 2.68 6.99
CA ARG A 20 -9.22 3.15 6.13
C ARG A 20 -9.09 4.63 5.90
N GLY A 21 -9.57 5.10 4.76
CA GLY A 21 -9.53 6.52 4.47
C GLY A 21 -10.44 6.90 3.32
N ASN A 22 -10.60 8.19 3.12
CA ASN A 22 -11.44 8.73 2.05
C ASN A 22 -10.63 9.25 0.87
N CYS A 23 -9.36 9.52 1.07
CA CYS A 23 -8.49 10.02 0.01
C CYS A 23 -7.40 9.00 -0.25
N ARG A 24 -7.39 8.46 -1.46
CA ARG A 24 -6.45 7.39 -1.77
C ARG A 24 -4.99 7.85 -1.74
N HIS A 25 -4.74 9.08 -2.13
CA HIS A 25 -3.37 9.58 -2.13
C HIS A 25 -2.84 9.78 -0.72
N LEU A 26 -3.66 10.33 0.15
CA LEU A 26 -3.28 10.52 1.55
C LEU A 26 -3.12 9.18 2.25
N LEU A 27 -4.04 8.26 1.98
CA LEU A 27 -3.97 6.93 2.57
C LEU A 27 -2.69 6.22 2.12
N ASN A 28 -2.36 6.31 0.84
CA ASN A 28 -1.13 5.71 0.33
C ASN A 28 0.10 6.28 1.04
N LYS A 29 0.13 7.60 1.25
CA LYS A 29 1.23 8.25 1.95
C LYS A 29 1.33 7.75 3.39
N GLU A 30 0.21 7.66 4.08
CA GLU A 30 0.17 7.18 5.46
C GLU A 30 0.64 5.73 5.56
N LEU A 31 0.20 4.89 4.63
CA LEU A 31 0.60 3.49 4.62
C LEU A 31 2.11 3.35 4.42
N ARG A 32 2.65 4.12 3.48
CA ARG A 32 4.08 4.10 3.23
C ARG A 32 4.85 4.48 4.49
N GLU A 33 4.43 5.55 5.15
CA GLU A 33 5.09 6.00 6.37
C GLU A 33 5.01 4.96 7.47
N MET A 34 3.85 4.33 7.62
CA MET A 34 3.68 3.28 8.63
C MET A 34 4.53 2.05 8.29
N ALA A 35 4.55 1.67 7.03
CA ALA A 35 5.34 0.51 6.62
C ALA A 35 6.83 0.75 6.85
N MET A 36 7.32 1.92 6.44
CA MET A 36 8.73 2.23 6.63
C MET A 36 9.10 2.40 8.09
N GLY A 37 8.17 2.91 8.90
CA GLY A 37 8.42 3.10 10.32
C GLY A 37 8.40 1.80 11.12
N ASN A 38 7.78 0.76 10.59
CA ASN A 38 7.67 -0.51 11.30
C ASN A 38 8.62 -1.58 10.79
N ARG A 39 9.36 -1.31 9.73
CA ARG A 39 10.30 -2.30 9.23
C ARG A 39 11.62 -2.25 9.98
N GLN A 40 12.25 -3.39 10.07
CA GLN A 40 13.58 -3.51 10.65
C GLN A 40 14.61 -3.53 9.54
N PRO A 41 15.89 -3.24 9.86
CA PRO A 41 16.93 -3.27 8.84
C PRO A 41 16.95 -4.60 8.10
N GLY A 42 16.99 -4.52 6.77
CA GLY A 42 17.01 -5.70 5.93
C GLY A 42 15.65 -6.25 5.57
N GLU A 43 14.58 -5.75 6.18
CA GLU A 43 13.23 -6.22 5.86
C GLU A 43 12.65 -5.47 4.68
N SER A 44 11.89 -6.19 3.86
CA SER A 44 11.07 -5.56 2.85
C SER A 44 9.74 -5.16 3.47
N ALA A 45 9.03 -4.29 2.79
CA ALA A 45 7.70 -3.85 3.21
C ALA A 45 6.85 -3.66 1.98
N SER A 46 5.56 -3.86 2.11
CA SER A 46 4.63 -3.58 1.02
C SER A 46 3.36 -2.99 1.58
N TRP A 47 2.69 -2.23 0.76
CA TRP A 47 1.40 -1.65 1.12
C TRP A 47 0.57 -1.49 -0.14
N PHE A 48 -0.73 -1.51 0.01
CA PHE A 48 -1.61 -1.30 -1.12
C PHE A 48 -2.92 -0.70 -0.66
N VAL A 49 -3.57 -0.01 -1.58
CA VAL A 49 -4.85 0.65 -1.36
C VAL A 49 -5.86 0.04 -2.31
N GLN A 50 -7.01 -0.34 -1.77
CA GLN A 50 -8.11 -0.89 -2.54
C GLN A 50 -9.33 0.01 -2.39
N ASP A 51 -10.17 0.05 -3.42
CA ASP A 51 -11.44 0.74 -3.31
C ASP A 51 -12.50 -0.19 -2.69
N LEU A 52 -13.74 0.28 -2.59
CA LEU A 52 -14.79 -0.50 -1.95
C LEU A 52 -15.17 -1.74 -2.74
N LYS A 53 -14.80 -1.80 -4.00
CA LYS A 53 -15.05 -2.99 -4.81
C LYS A 53 -13.90 -3.99 -4.75
N GLY A 54 -12.89 -3.68 -3.95
CA GLY A 54 -11.74 -4.56 -3.81
C GLY A 54 -10.70 -4.39 -4.90
N ARG A 55 -10.86 -3.41 -5.79
CA ARG A 55 -9.88 -3.19 -6.86
C ARG A 55 -8.67 -2.46 -6.31
N MET A 56 -7.50 -2.90 -6.70
CA MET A 56 -6.27 -2.27 -6.26
C MET A 56 -6.07 -0.94 -6.98
N VAL A 57 -5.83 0.11 -6.21
CA VAL A 57 -5.65 1.47 -6.74
C VAL A 57 -4.18 1.86 -6.69
N PHE A 58 -3.51 1.54 -5.60
CA PHE A 58 -2.08 1.76 -5.44
C PHE A 58 -1.45 0.50 -4.88
N GLU A 59 -0.22 0.26 -5.31
CA GLU A 59 0.60 -0.77 -4.71
C GLU A 59 2.00 -0.21 -4.60
N GLY A 60 2.59 -0.31 -3.41
CA GLY A 60 3.96 0.11 -3.21
C GLY A 60 4.71 -0.95 -2.46
N GLN A 61 6.02 -0.97 -2.63
CA GLN A 61 6.86 -1.86 -1.87
C GLN A 61 8.24 -1.25 -1.70
N TYR A 62 8.85 -1.62 -0.61
CA TYR A 62 10.24 -1.28 -0.36
C TYR A 62 11.06 -2.56 -0.38
N ILE A 63 12.07 -2.58 -1.22
CA ILE A 63 12.98 -3.70 -1.33
C ILE A 63 14.37 -3.22 -0.89
N PRO A 64 14.97 -3.85 0.11
CA PRO A 64 16.30 -3.44 0.56
C PRO A 64 17.28 -3.41 -0.61
N ASN A 65 18.10 -2.37 -0.65
CA ASN A 65 19.12 -2.14 -1.68
C ASN A 65 18.56 -1.79 -3.06
N VAL A 66 17.24 -1.70 -3.19
CA VAL A 66 16.59 -1.31 -4.43
C VAL A 66 15.83 -0.01 -4.23
N GLY A 67 15.07 0.08 -3.14
CA GLY A 67 14.29 1.26 -2.84
C GLY A 67 12.81 1.03 -3.00
N ILE A 68 12.07 2.12 -3.16
CA ILE A 68 10.62 2.07 -3.24
C ILE A 68 10.18 1.95 -4.68
N ARG A 69 9.23 1.07 -4.92
CA ARG A 69 8.61 0.88 -6.23
C ARG A 69 7.11 1.08 -6.08
N TYR A 70 6.52 1.70 -7.08
CA TYR A 70 5.10 1.98 -7.09
C TYR A 70 4.43 1.47 -8.33
N SER A 71 3.18 1.05 -8.16
CA SER A 71 2.27 0.84 -9.28
C SER A 71 0.99 1.59 -8.98
N VAL A 72 0.49 2.33 -9.94
CA VAL A 72 -0.75 3.08 -9.82
C VAL A 72 -1.71 2.52 -10.85
N PHE A 73 -2.89 2.16 -10.39
CA PHE A 73 -3.89 1.55 -11.26
C PHE A 73 -5.03 2.52 -11.46
N ASN A 74 -5.30 2.86 -12.71
CA ASN A 74 -6.38 3.76 -13.06
C ASN A 74 -7.49 2.97 -13.72
N TYR A 75 -8.61 2.91 -13.01
CA TYR A 75 -9.80 2.23 -13.53
C TYR A 75 -10.73 3.27 -14.11
N GLN A 76 -10.86 3.25 -15.40
CA GLN A 76 -11.72 4.18 -16.10
C GLN A 76 -12.89 3.44 -16.69
N ASN A 77 -14.02 4.13 -16.77
CA ASN A 77 -15.16 3.59 -17.48
C ASN A 77 -14.88 3.66 -18.96
N LYS A 78 -14.69 2.51 -19.54
CA LYS A 78 -14.46 2.43 -20.97
C LYS A 78 -15.80 2.22 -21.64
N LYS A 79 -16.23 3.21 -22.36
CA LYS A 79 -17.47 3.09 -23.12
C LYS A 79 -17.16 2.56 -24.49
N ARG A 80 -17.87 1.53 -24.84
CA ARG A 80 -17.66 0.88 -26.13
C ARG A 80 -18.95 0.78 -26.86
#